data_8c1ca3fadd34a743356b1f9a204efb9b
#
_entry.id   8c1ca3fadd34a743356b1f9a204efb9b
#
_cell.length_a   1.000
_cell.length_b   1.000
_cell.length_c   1.000
_cell.angle_alpha   90.00
_cell.angle_beta   90.00
_cell.angle_gamma   90.00
#
_symmetry.space_group_name_H-M   'P 1'
#
loop_
_entity.id
_entity.type
_entity.pdbx_description
1 polymer ?
#
loop_
_entity_poly.entity_id
_entity_poly.type
_entity_poly.pdbx_seq_one_letter_code
_entity_poly.pdbx_strand_id
1 'polypeptide(L)'
;MTRIPSAINLHKASKTLSLTYGPDEVFHLPAEFLRVHSPSAEVQGHGKPILQVGKLGVGLTKVEPAGQYALKLTFDDGHDSGLFTWDYLYQLALRQEQLWADYLEQLQAAGKSRDPAESVVRLML
;
A
#
# COMPACT_ATOMS: atom_id res chain seq x y z
N MET A 1 8.18 -16.11 -13.97
CA MET A 1 9.49 -15.44 -13.77
C MET A 1 9.29 -14.13 -13.00
N THR A 2 10.05 -13.98 -11.97
CA THR A 2 9.95 -12.78 -11.12
C THR A 2 10.57 -11.56 -11.79
N ARG A 3 9.84 -10.47 -11.81
CA ARG A 3 10.38 -9.20 -12.31
C ARG A 3 10.84 -8.34 -11.15
N ILE A 4 12.10 -7.95 -11.20
CA ILE A 4 12.73 -7.11 -10.18
C ILE A 4 12.95 -5.72 -10.80
N PRO A 5 12.49 -4.65 -10.13
CA PRO A 5 12.70 -3.31 -10.68
C PRO A 5 14.19 -2.96 -10.74
N SER A 6 14.57 -2.22 -11.79
CA SER A 6 15.94 -1.75 -11.94
C SER A 6 16.23 -0.53 -11.06
N ALA A 7 15.18 0.18 -10.63
CA ALA A 7 15.32 1.31 -9.72
C ALA A 7 14.09 1.44 -8.84
N ILE A 8 14.31 1.87 -7.60
CA ILE A 8 13.27 2.10 -6.61
C ILE A 8 13.53 3.45 -5.98
N ASN A 9 12.53 4.34 -6.03
CA ASN A 9 12.67 5.69 -5.51
C ASN A 9 11.56 6.01 -4.52
N LEU A 10 11.95 6.39 -3.31
CA LEU A 10 11.01 6.83 -2.29
C LEU A 10 10.88 8.36 -2.34
N HIS A 11 9.67 8.83 -2.61
CA HIS A 11 9.34 10.24 -2.62
C HIS A 11 8.54 10.57 -1.36
N LYS A 12 9.22 10.98 -0.29
CA LYS A 12 8.58 11.18 1.01
C LYS A 12 7.55 12.32 1.00
N ALA A 13 7.87 13.40 0.31
CA ALA A 13 6.98 14.56 0.27
C ALA A 13 5.65 14.24 -0.42
N SER A 14 5.69 13.51 -1.53
CA SER A 14 4.49 13.12 -2.28
C SER A 14 3.89 11.80 -1.80
N LYS A 15 4.53 11.13 -0.83
CA LYS A 15 4.09 9.86 -0.26
C LYS A 15 3.89 8.80 -1.34
N THR A 16 4.90 8.65 -2.19
CA THR A 16 4.84 7.76 -3.36
C THR A 16 6.11 6.94 -3.48
N LEU A 17 5.96 5.68 -3.86
CA LEU A 17 7.07 4.80 -4.19
C LEU A 17 7.07 4.58 -5.71
N SER A 18 8.19 4.86 -6.36
CA SER A 18 8.32 4.64 -7.80
C SER A 18 9.14 3.39 -8.07
N LEU A 19 8.63 2.54 -8.95
CA LEU A 19 9.29 1.30 -9.38
C LEU A 19 9.55 1.40 -10.87
N THR A 20 10.81 1.27 -11.27
CA THR A 20 11.22 1.31 -12.67
C THR A 20 11.61 -0.09 -13.13
N TYR A 21 10.94 -0.61 -14.16
CA TYR A 21 11.21 -1.93 -14.72
C TYR A 21 11.88 -1.87 -16.08
N GLY A 22 11.83 -0.71 -16.73
CA GLY A 22 12.43 -0.48 -18.02
C GLY A 22 12.22 0.97 -18.42
N PRO A 23 12.74 1.41 -19.60
CA PRO A 23 12.65 2.81 -19.98
C PRO A 23 11.21 3.31 -20.14
N ASP A 24 10.29 2.42 -20.52
CA ASP A 24 8.89 2.77 -20.71
C ASP A 24 7.96 2.14 -19.67
N GLU A 25 8.52 1.55 -18.62
CA GLU A 25 7.70 0.87 -17.61
C GLU A 25 8.06 1.37 -16.22
N VAL A 26 7.44 2.47 -15.83
CA VAL A 26 7.61 3.08 -14.51
C VAL A 26 6.25 3.18 -13.84
N PHE A 27 6.17 2.73 -12.59
CA PHE A 27 4.94 2.79 -11.81
C PHE A 27 5.13 3.67 -10.59
N HIS A 28 4.10 4.45 -10.26
CA HIS A 28 4.08 5.30 -9.08
C HIS A 28 2.98 4.81 -8.15
N LEU A 29 3.37 4.25 -7.01
CA LEU A 29 2.44 3.63 -6.07
C LEU A 29 2.30 4.51 -4.83
N PRO A 30 1.11 5.08 -4.58
CA PRO A 30 0.89 5.87 -3.36
C PRO A 30 1.09 5.03 -2.10
N ALA A 31 1.61 5.65 -1.05
CA ALA A 31 1.83 4.98 0.22
C ALA A 31 0.52 4.40 0.78
N GLU A 32 -0.57 5.15 0.67
CA GLU A 32 -1.88 4.67 1.11
C GLU A 32 -2.27 3.37 0.41
N PHE A 33 -2.08 3.31 -0.92
CA PHE A 33 -2.37 2.11 -1.71
C PHE A 33 -1.56 0.92 -1.22
N LEU A 34 -0.26 1.12 -0.99
CA LEU A 34 0.61 0.05 -0.48
C LEU A 34 0.21 -0.37 0.93
N ARG A 35 -0.15 0.60 1.77
CA ARG A 35 -0.53 0.34 3.17
C ARG A 35 -1.79 -0.53 3.26
N VAL A 36 -2.82 -0.21 2.49
CA VAL A 36 -4.08 -0.97 2.53
C VAL A 36 -3.95 -2.35 1.90
N HIS A 37 -2.92 -2.57 1.09
CA HIS A 37 -2.64 -3.86 0.45
C HIS A 37 -1.44 -4.58 1.07
N SER A 38 -1.02 -4.20 2.28
CA SER A 38 0.12 -4.83 2.94
C SER A 38 -0.08 -6.34 3.05
N PRO A 39 0.96 -7.14 2.73
CA PRO A 39 0.86 -8.60 2.82
C PRO A 39 1.06 -9.13 4.25
N SER A 40 1.13 -8.26 5.25
CA SER A 40 1.31 -8.68 6.64
C SER A 40 0.11 -9.47 7.15
N ALA A 41 0.33 -10.32 8.15
CA ALA A 41 -0.74 -11.09 8.77
C ALA A 41 -1.81 -10.17 9.39
N GLU A 42 -1.40 -9.00 9.89
CA GLU A 42 -2.31 -8.02 10.46
C GLU A 42 -3.38 -7.56 9.47
N VAL A 43 -3.00 -7.43 8.20
CA VAL A 43 -3.90 -6.98 7.14
C VAL A 43 -4.63 -8.18 6.53
N GLN A 44 -3.92 -9.30 6.33
CA GLN A 44 -4.50 -10.47 5.65
C GLN A 44 -5.41 -11.30 6.55
N GLY A 45 -5.32 -11.15 7.88
CA GLY A 45 -6.30 -11.73 8.81
C GLY A 45 -6.47 -13.22 8.70
N HIS A 46 -5.39 -13.97 8.57
CA HIS A 46 -5.44 -15.44 8.48
C HIS A 46 -6.35 -15.93 7.34
N GLY A 47 -6.24 -15.31 6.17
CA GLY A 47 -7.00 -15.68 5.00
C GLY A 47 -8.28 -14.88 4.77
N LYS A 48 -8.65 -14.03 5.73
CA LYS A 48 -9.77 -13.11 5.59
C LYS A 48 -9.22 -11.69 5.72
N PRO A 49 -8.90 -11.03 4.60
CA PRO A 49 -8.31 -9.69 4.65
C PRO A 49 -9.17 -8.73 5.47
N ILE A 50 -8.50 -7.93 6.28
CA ILE A 50 -9.15 -6.93 7.11
C ILE A 50 -9.13 -5.59 6.38
N LEU A 51 -10.31 -5.04 6.11
CA LEU A 51 -10.43 -3.76 5.42
C LEU A 51 -9.75 -2.66 6.23
N GLN A 52 -8.74 -2.05 5.64
CA GLN A 52 -8.00 -0.96 6.28
C GLN A 52 -8.74 0.36 6.08
N VAL A 53 -8.92 1.13 7.16
CA VAL A 53 -9.65 2.39 7.12
C VAL A 53 -8.78 3.51 7.69
N GLY A 54 -9.13 4.75 7.37
CA GLY A 54 -8.45 5.91 7.95
C GLY A 54 -7.00 6.09 7.52
N LYS A 55 -6.61 5.63 6.35
CA LYS A 55 -5.21 5.64 5.91
C LYS A 55 -4.85 6.77 4.94
N LEU A 56 -5.76 7.72 4.73
CA LEU A 56 -5.60 8.79 3.73
C LEU A 56 -4.26 9.53 3.83
N GLY A 57 -3.79 9.82 5.02
CA GLY A 57 -2.56 10.59 5.22
C GLY A 57 -1.30 9.78 5.44
N VAL A 58 -1.39 8.46 5.33
CA VAL A 58 -0.23 7.59 5.62
C VAL A 58 0.86 7.79 4.57
N GLY A 59 2.09 7.92 5.03
CA GLY A 59 3.27 8.01 4.19
C GLY A 59 4.24 6.88 4.46
N LEU A 60 5.28 6.82 3.62
CA LEU A 60 6.39 5.88 3.78
C LEU A 60 7.57 6.61 4.39
N THR A 61 8.18 6.02 5.43
CA THR A 61 9.37 6.58 6.06
C THR A 61 10.64 5.85 5.66
N LYS A 62 10.52 4.58 5.25
CA LYS A 62 11.69 3.77 4.97
C LYS A 62 11.37 2.63 4.02
N VAL A 63 12.32 2.31 3.15
CA VAL A 63 12.26 1.17 2.23
C VAL A 63 13.57 0.43 2.38
N GLU A 64 13.51 -0.86 2.70
CA GLU A 64 14.69 -1.69 2.92
C GLU A 64 14.58 -3.02 2.18
N PRO A 65 15.68 -3.54 1.62
CA PRO A 65 15.64 -4.89 1.07
C PRO A 65 15.44 -5.91 2.19
N ALA A 66 14.64 -6.93 1.92
CA ALA A 66 14.43 -8.07 2.81
C ALA A 66 14.93 -9.31 2.07
N GLY A 67 16.17 -9.72 2.36
CA GLY A 67 16.84 -10.75 1.59
C GLY A 67 16.96 -10.31 0.12
N GLN A 68 16.81 -11.24 -0.80
CA GLN A 68 16.87 -10.97 -2.23
C GLN A 68 15.48 -11.05 -2.90
N TYR A 69 14.43 -11.23 -2.10
CA TYR A 69 13.10 -11.57 -2.63
C TYR A 69 12.01 -10.56 -2.33
N ALA A 70 12.29 -9.55 -1.49
CA ALA A 70 11.23 -8.64 -1.06
C ALA A 70 11.78 -7.28 -0.62
N LEU A 71 10.84 -6.35 -0.41
CA LEU A 71 11.12 -5.07 0.25
C LEU A 71 10.33 -5.02 1.56
N LYS A 72 10.96 -4.49 2.61
CA LYS A 72 10.28 -4.12 3.83
C LYS A 72 9.94 -2.64 3.74
N LEU A 73 8.66 -2.32 3.82
CA LEU A 73 8.19 -0.94 3.80
C LEU A 73 7.78 -0.53 5.20
N THR A 74 8.29 0.61 5.67
CA THR A 74 7.93 1.18 6.96
C THR A 74 7.04 2.39 6.72
N PHE A 75 5.83 2.34 7.27
CA PHE A 75 4.85 3.40 7.13
C PHE A 75 4.86 4.29 8.37
N ASP A 76 4.44 5.54 8.21
CA ASP A 76 4.48 6.51 9.31
C ASP A 76 3.40 6.29 10.38
N ASP A 77 2.48 5.35 10.16
CA ASP A 77 1.52 4.92 11.18
C ASP A 77 2.08 3.77 12.05
N GLY A 78 3.36 3.43 11.88
CA GLY A 78 4.04 2.39 12.66
C GLY A 78 3.97 1.00 12.05
N HIS A 79 3.23 0.81 10.98
CA HIS A 79 3.12 -0.49 10.33
C HIS A 79 4.38 -0.80 9.52
N ASP A 80 5.04 -1.92 9.82
CA ASP A 80 6.27 -2.32 9.13
C ASP A 80 6.41 -3.83 8.98
N SER A 81 5.37 -4.59 9.27
CA SER A 81 5.45 -6.06 9.31
C SER A 81 5.23 -6.73 7.96
N GLY A 82 4.82 -6.00 6.94
CA GLY A 82 4.59 -6.57 5.62
C GLY A 82 5.85 -6.62 4.76
N LEU A 83 6.17 -7.80 4.22
CA LEU A 83 7.25 -7.95 3.26
C LEU A 83 6.65 -8.05 1.87
N PHE A 84 6.93 -7.04 1.05
CA PHE A 84 6.38 -6.98 -0.31
C PHE A 84 7.34 -7.70 -1.27
N THR A 85 6.98 -8.91 -1.66
CA THR A 85 7.80 -9.66 -2.62
C THR A 85 7.82 -8.95 -3.97
N TRP A 86 8.85 -9.25 -4.79
CA TRP A 86 8.94 -8.66 -6.12
C TRP A 86 7.72 -8.96 -6.98
N ASP A 87 7.22 -10.20 -6.93
CA ASP A 87 6.03 -10.58 -7.66
C ASP A 87 4.80 -9.81 -7.17
N TYR A 88 4.64 -9.69 -5.87
CA TYR A 88 3.50 -8.98 -5.30
C TYR A 88 3.52 -7.50 -5.68
N LEU A 89 4.68 -6.85 -5.60
CA LEU A 89 4.82 -5.45 -6.00
C LEU A 89 4.46 -5.25 -7.47
N TYR A 90 4.92 -6.15 -8.34
CA TYR A 90 4.60 -6.05 -9.75
C TYR A 90 3.11 -6.24 -10.02
N GLN A 91 2.47 -7.19 -9.35
CA GLN A 91 1.03 -7.39 -9.46
C GLN A 91 0.25 -6.17 -8.95
N LEU A 92 0.67 -5.58 -7.84
CA LEU A 92 0.04 -4.35 -7.36
C LEU A 92 0.19 -3.23 -8.39
N ALA A 93 1.36 -3.10 -8.99
CA ALA A 93 1.61 -2.06 -9.99
C ALA A 93 0.74 -2.23 -11.23
N LEU A 94 0.65 -3.46 -11.74
CA LEU A 94 -0.15 -3.76 -12.94
C LEU A 94 -1.65 -3.57 -12.70
N ARG A 95 -2.12 -3.88 -11.50
CA ARG A 95 -3.54 -3.87 -11.17
C ARG A 95 -3.95 -2.69 -10.31
N GLN A 96 -3.10 -1.68 -10.22
CA GLN A 96 -3.32 -0.53 -9.31
C GLN A 96 -4.69 0.09 -9.48
N GLU A 97 -5.08 0.41 -10.69
CA GLU A 97 -6.37 1.05 -10.97
C GLU A 97 -7.54 0.20 -10.48
N GLN A 98 -7.54 -1.08 -10.85
CA GLN A 98 -8.62 -1.99 -10.48
C GLN A 98 -8.67 -2.22 -8.97
N LEU A 99 -7.51 -2.45 -8.37
CA LEU A 99 -7.43 -2.69 -6.93
C LEU A 99 -7.88 -1.46 -6.13
N TRP A 100 -7.55 -0.27 -6.61
CA TRP A 100 -7.98 0.96 -5.95
C TRP A 100 -9.49 1.15 -6.05
N ALA A 101 -10.06 0.91 -7.23
CA ALA A 101 -11.51 0.98 -7.42
C ALA A 101 -12.24 -0.02 -6.50
N ASP A 102 -11.72 -1.25 -6.42
CA ASP A 102 -12.29 -2.28 -5.55
C ASP A 102 -12.23 -1.87 -4.07
N TYR A 103 -11.10 -1.27 -3.66
CA TYR A 103 -10.93 -0.81 -2.30
C TYR A 103 -11.95 0.29 -1.95
N LEU A 104 -12.12 1.27 -2.82
CA LEU A 104 -13.09 2.34 -2.60
C LEU A 104 -14.52 1.80 -2.50
N GLU A 105 -14.84 0.82 -3.33
CA GLU A 105 -16.15 0.18 -3.30
C GLU A 105 -16.37 -0.56 -1.98
N GLN A 106 -15.34 -1.26 -1.48
CA GLN A 106 -15.41 -1.96 -0.20
C GLN A 106 -15.63 -0.99 0.97
N LEU A 107 -14.95 0.16 0.94
CA LEU A 107 -15.15 1.19 1.95
C LEU A 107 -16.59 1.69 1.96
N GLN A 108 -17.13 1.98 0.78
CA GLN A 108 -18.49 2.45 0.64
C GLN A 108 -19.49 1.42 1.16
N ALA A 109 -19.32 0.16 0.76
CA ALA A 109 -20.20 -0.93 1.19
C ALA A 109 -20.17 -1.13 2.71
N ALA A 110 -19.02 -0.89 3.34
CA ALA A 110 -18.87 -1.03 4.79
C ALA A 110 -19.23 0.24 5.56
N GLY A 111 -19.57 1.33 4.90
CA GLY A 111 -19.84 2.61 5.55
C GLY A 111 -18.62 3.20 6.21
N LYS A 112 -17.44 2.95 5.67
CA LYS A 112 -16.16 3.40 6.24
C LYS A 112 -15.51 4.43 5.34
N SER A 113 -14.46 5.08 5.84
CA SER A 113 -13.79 6.16 5.14
C SER A 113 -12.27 6.01 5.18
N ARG A 114 -11.60 6.61 4.20
CA ARG A 114 -10.16 6.79 4.19
C ARG A 114 -9.72 7.85 5.21
N ASP A 115 -10.60 8.79 5.55
CA ASP A 115 -10.28 9.90 6.43
C ASP A 115 -10.34 9.43 7.89
N PRO A 116 -9.23 9.48 8.63
CA PRO A 116 -9.22 9.07 10.04
C PRO A 116 -10.09 9.94 10.95
N ALA A 117 -10.38 11.17 10.54
CA ALA A 117 -11.16 12.10 11.34
C ALA A 117 -12.67 11.92 11.16
N GLU A 118 -13.12 11.26 10.11
CA GLU A 118 -14.54 11.17 9.79
C GLU A 118 -15.34 10.45 10.87
N SER A 119 -14.81 9.38 11.43
CA SER A 119 -15.51 8.64 12.47
C SER A 119 -15.71 9.48 13.74
N VAL A 120 -14.77 10.38 14.02
CA VAL A 120 -14.87 11.30 15.16
C VAL A 120 -15.99 12.30 14.94
N VAL A 121 -16.08 12.85 13.73
CA VAL A 121 -17.13 13.79 13.37
C VAL A 121 -18.52 13.15 13.54
N ARG A 122 -18.67 11.93 13.09
CA ARG A 122 -19.95 11.20 13.21
C ARG A 122 -20.38 11.00 14.66
N LEU A 123 -19.43 10.71 15.52
CA LEU A 123 -19.74 10.48 16.93
C LEU A 123 -20.21 11.75 17.65
N MET A 124 -19.91 12.91 17.09
CA MET A 124 -20.32 14.18 17.68
C MET A 124 -21.73 14.62 17.25
N LEU A 125 -22.31 13.95 16.31
CA LEU A 125 -23.63 14.25 15.81
C LEU A 125 -24.70 13.46 16.53
#